data_ac92724703128149702c807a825718aa
#
_entry.id   ac92724703128149702c807a825718aa
#
_cell.length_a   1.000
_cell.length_b   1.000
_cell.length_c   1.000
_cell.angle_alpha   90.00
_cell.angle_beta   90.00
_cell.angle_gamma   90.00
#
_symmetry.space_group_name_H-M   'P 1'
#
loop_
_entity.id
_entity.type
_entity.pdbx_description
1 polymer ?
#
loop_
_entity_poly.entity_id
_entity_poly.type
_entity_poly.pdbx_seq_one_letter_code
_entity_poly.pdbx_strand_id
1 'polypeptide(L)'
;MKNKRNVLNGSDLSGDISMLIKPTKNMKKVIYALILPLIVVSGLVFANREIKNETSKKSTPKPISATEREAALKQWFATPEGINYKKWEASPAGKKVYAAEAKIRKHLTDSTNMEAVVTSLSLPPGSRLGFGMMVRINGDDYILSFGLEESNEFQQLHSLKVNDKIIIRSHNVSHAPKYSYPIVSGDYVERDSKIIFKRIPRKGGC
;
A
#
# COMPACT_ATOMS: atom_id res chain seq x y z
N MET A 1 -52.67 35.73 -11.05
CA MET A 1 -52.17 35.45 -12.41
C MET A 1 -51.65 34.02 -12.46
N LYS A 2 -52.31 33.16 -13.22
CA LYS A 2 -52.00 31.74 -13.41
C LYS A 2 -50.81 31.60 -14.36
N ASN A 3 -49.81 30.80 -14.04
CA ASN A 3 -48.84 30.38 -15.01
C ASN A 3 -48.74 28.85 -15.05
N LYS A 4 -48.90 28.33 -16.26
CA LYS A 4 -49.14 26.93 -16.60
C LYS A 4 -47.87 26.10 -16.52
N ARG A 5 -47.99 24.88 -16.00
CA ARG A 5 -47.05 23.78 -16.15
C ARG A 5 -47.07 23.28 -17.59
N ASN A 6 -45.93 23.21 -18.25
CA ASN A 6 -45.73 22.40 -19.42
C ASN A 6 -45.06 21.10 -19.03
N VAL A 7 -45.82 20.04 -19.14
CA VAL A 7 -45.34 18.64 -19.11
C VAL A 7 -44.96 18.32 -20.55
N LEU A 8 -43.71 18.02 -20.79
CA LEU A 8 -43.23 17.38 -22.01
C LEU A 8 -42.95 15.91 -21.73
N ASN A 9 -43.82 15.08 -22.31
CA ASN A 9 -43.63 13.65 -22.52
C ASN A 9 -42.36 13.44 -23.36
N GLY A 10 -41.41 12.71 -22.84
CA GLY A 10 -40.27 12.17 -23.55
C GLY A 10 -40.49 10.65 -23.76
N SER A 11 -40.77 10.34 -25.00
CA SER A 11 -40.96 9.01 -25.56
C SER A 11 -39.77 8.10 -25.42
N ASP A 12 -40.09 6.87 -25.13
CA ASP A 12 -39.32 5.64 -25.24
C ASP A 12 -38.31 5.60 -26.39
N LEU A 13 -37.06 5.32 -26.05
CA LEU A 13 -36.04 4.74 -26.92
C LEU A 13 -35.36 3.59 -26.22
N SER A 14 -36.10 2.53 -25.89
CA SER A 14 -35.53 1.20 -25.65
C SER A 14 -35.27 0.55 -27.02
N GLY A 15 -34.16 0.94 -27.64
CA GLY A 15 -33.63 0.24 -28.82
C GLY A 15 -33.05 -1.11 -28.38
N ASP A 16 -33.81 -2.14 -28.73
CA ASP A 16 -33.43 -3.55 -28.59
C ASP A 16 -32.20 -3.86 -29.46
N ILE A 17 -31.01 -3.96 -28.86
CA ILE A 17 -29.76 -4.37 -29.51
C ILE A 17 -29.56 -5.92 -29.36
N SER A 18 -30.66 -6.66 -29.32
CA SER A 18 -30.59 -8.13 -29.25
C SER A 18 -30.57 -8.83 -30.61
N MET A 19 -30.52 -8.09 -31.72
CA MET A 19 -30.37 -8.69 -33.05
C MET A 19 -29.04 -8.26 -33.66
N LEU A 20 -27.97 -9.04 -33.38
CA LEU A 20 -26.89 -9.29 -34.35
C LEU A 20 -25.78 -10.10 -33.66
N ILE A 21 -25.74 -11.32 -34.04
CA ILE A 21 -24.73 -12.35 -34.10
C ILE A 21 -25.23 -13.66 -33.46
N LYS A 22 -26.12 -14.36 -34.17
CA LYS A 22 -26.26 -15.80 -34.00
C LYS A 22 -25.02 -16.46 -34.62
N PRO A 23 -24.12 -17.06 -33.89
CA PRO A 23 -22.99 -17.74 -34.50
C PRO A 23 -23.49 -18.96 -35.30
N THR A 24 -23.22 -18.96 -36.62
CA THR A 24 -23.54 -20.07 -37.47
C THR A 24 -22.80 -21.32 -37.00
N LYS A 25 -23.43 -22.51 -37.23
CA LYS A 25 -22.93 -23.83 -36.79
C LYS A 25 -21.50 -24.09 -37.27
N ASN A 26 -21.06 -23.46 -38.35
CA ASN A 26 -19.72 -23.58 -38.91
C ASN A 26 -18.65 -22.76 -38.18
N MET A 27 -19.02 -21.60 -37.59
CA MET A 27 -18.08 -20.80 -36.79
C MET A 27 -17.63 -21.52 -35.50
N LYS A 28 -18.52 -22.28 -34.89
CA LYS A 28 -18.15 -23.09 -33.69
C LYS A 28 -17.09 -24.14 -34.00
N LYS A 29 -17.18 -24.82 -35.18
CA LYS A 29 -16.19 -25.82 -35.61
C LYS A 29 -14.82 -25.17 -35.89
N VAL A 30 -14.78 -23.95 -36.45
CA VAL A 30 -13.52 -23.25 -36.72
C VAL A 30 -12.86 -22.79 -35.41
N ILE A 31 -13.64 -22.33 -34.43
CA ILE A 31 -13.12 -21.93 -33.12
C ILE A 31 -12.50 -23.10 -32.38
N TYR A 32 -13.14 -24.30 -32.39
CA TYR A 32 -12.56 -25.49 -31.76
C TYR A 32 -11.30 -25.98 -32.50
N ALA A 33 -11.23 -25.83 -33.83
CA ALA A 33 -10.06 -26.19 -34.60
C ALA A 33 -8.83 -25.29 -34.36
N LEU A 34 -9.04 -24.02 -33.93
CA LEU A 34 -7.97 -23.08 -33.59
C LEU A 34 -7.55 -23.15 -32.12
N ILE A 35 -8.45 -23.52 -31.20
CA ILE A 35 -8.15 -23.58 -29.76
C ILE A 35 -7.43 -24.89 -29.40
N LEU A 36 -7.77 -26.00 -30.03
CA LEU A 36 -7.17 -27.32 -29.73
C LEU A 36 -5.65 -27.38 -29.94
N PRO A 37 -5.05 -26.85 -31.04
CA PRO A 37 -3.60 -26.86 -31.19
C PRO A 37 -2.90 -25.94 -30.19
N LEU A 38 -3.56 -24.84 -29.73
CA LEU A 38 -2.97 -23.90 -28.76
C LEU A 38 -2.85 -24.56 -27.37
N ILE A 39 -3.78 -25.41 -26.98
CA ILE A 39 -3.74 -26.15 -25.70
C ILE A 39 -2.66 -27.22 -25.74
N VAL A 40 -2.47 -27.91 -26.89
CA VAL A 40 -1.43 -28.94 -27.04
C VAL A 40 -0.02 -28.32 -26.99
N VAL A 41 0.18 -27.15 -27.62
CA VAL A 41 1.48 -26.49 -27.58
C VAL A 41 1.81 -25.97 -26.18
N SER A 42 0.84 -25.41 -25.46
CA SER A 42 1.05 -24.97 -24.06
C SER A 42 1.29 -26.15 -23.11
N GLY A 43 0.65 -27.31 -23.32
CA GLY A 43 0.89 -28.54 -22.54
C GLY A 43 2.30 -29.08 -22.72
N LEU A 44 2.84 -29.08 -23.95
CA LEU A 44 4.19 -29.55 -24.24
C LEU A 44 5.30 -28.69 -23.66
N VAL A 45 5.09 -27.35 -23.54
CA VAL A 45 6.06 -26.46 -22.92
C VAL A 45 6.16 -26.72 -21.42
N PHE A 46 5.07 -27.15 -20.77
CA PHE A 46 5.11 -27.47 -19.34
C PHE A 46 5.64 -28.91 -19.07
N ALA A 47 5.46 -29.84 -19.98
CA ALA A 47 5.94 -31.20 -19.79
C ALA A 47 7.46 -31.39 -19.93
N ASN A 48 8.16 -30.45 -20.62
CA ASN A 48 9.62 -30.49 -20.78
C ASN A 48 10.38 -29.65 -19.74
N ARG A 49 9.67 -29.10 -18.74
CA ARG A 49 10.33 -28.56 -17.57
C ARG A 49 10.63 -29.71 -16.61
N GLU A 50 11.72 -30.42 -16.86
CA GLU A 50 12.37 -31.23 -15.83
C GLU A 50 12.53 -30.30 -14.61
N ILE A 51 11.76 -30.56 -13.56
CA ILE A 51 12.00 -30.04 -12.24
C ILE A 51 13.27 -30.74 -11.78
N LYS A 52 14.43 -30.21 -12.17
CA LYS A 52 15.65 -30.47 -11.43
C LYS A 52 15.37 -29.91 -10.04
N ASN A 53 15.03 -30.80 -9.12
CA ASN A 53 15.12 -30.56 -7.69
C ASN A 53 16.60 -30.41 -7.32
N GLU A 54 17.26 -29.41 -7.92
CA GLU A 54 18.40 -28.82 -7.27
C GLU A 54 17.82 -28.06 -6.08
N THR A 55 18.05 -28.65 -4.91
CA THR A 55 18.02 -27.97 -3.63
C THR A 55 19.01 -26.82 -3.80
N SER A 56 18.58 -25.72 -4.43
CA SER A 56 19.39 -24.52 -4.55
C SER A 56 19.57 -24.10 -3.09
N LYS A 57 20.74 -24.35 -2.53
CA LYS A 57 21.21 -23.74 -1.30
C LYS A 57 20.92 -22.26 -1.51
N LYS A 58 19.93 -21.75 -0.79
CA LYS A 58 19.52 -20.34 -0.81
C LYS A 58 20.77 -19.58 -0.41
N SER A 59 21.55 -19.14 -1.41
CA SER A 59 22.76 -18.36 -1.16
C SER A 59 22.29 -17.10 -0.47
N THR A 60 22.68 -16.93 0.77
CA THR A 60 22.45 -15.69 1.51
C THR A 60 23.04 -14.57 0.64
N PRO A 61 22.25 -13.57 0.24
CA PRO A 61 22.76 -12.49 -0.61
C PRO A 61 23.97 -11.88 0.08
N LYS A 62 25.10 -11.83 -0.63
CA LYS A 62 26.31 -11.19 -0.10
C LYS A 62 25.98 -9.74 0.27
N PRO A 63 26.36 -9.28 1.47
CA PRO A 63 26.11 -7.89 1.85
C PRO A 63 26.71 -6.94 0.81
N ILE A 64 25.89 -6.05 0.27
CA ILE A 64 26.34 -5.03 -0.68
C ILE A 64 27.28 -4.08 0.06
N SER A 65 28.47 -3.83 -0.49
CA SER A 65 29.45 -2.92 0.09
C SER A 65 28.93 -1.47 0.11
N ALA A 66 29.49 -0.62 0.95
CA ALA A 66 29.13 0.80 1.01
C ALA A 66 29.28 1.49 -0.35
N THR A 67 30.37 1.18 -1.06
CA THR A 67 30.66 1.75 -2.38
C THR A 67 29.62 1.31 -3.44
N GLU A 68 29.26 0.03 -3.45
CA GLU A 68 28.23 -0.49 -4.37
C GLU A 68 26.86 0.14 -4.07
N ARG A 69 26.55 0.35 -2.81
CA ARG A 69 25.30 0.99 -2.38
C ARG A 69 25.25 2.45 -2.80
N GLU A 70 26.35 3.18 -2.68
CA GLU A 70 26.47 4.57 -3.12
C GLU A 70 26.35 4.69 -4.66
N ALA A 71 27.01 3.79 -5.40
CA ALA A 71 26.91 3.74 -6.85
C ALA A 71 25.47 3.45 -7.32
N ALA A 72 24.80 2.48 -6.70
CA ALA A 72 23.40 2.15 -7.00
C ALA A 72 22.46 3.32 -6.69
N LEU A 73 22.68 4.03 -5.59
CA LEU A 73 21.92 5.22 -5.23
C LEU A 73 22.11 6.36 -6.23
N LYS A 74 23.35 6.58 -6.67
CA LYS A 74 23.66 7.58 -7.71
C LYS A 74 23.00 7.25 -9.03
N GLN A 75 23.00 5.97 -9.45
CA GLN A 75 22.30 5.52 -10.64
C GLN A 75 20.79 5.73 -10.51
N TRP A 76 20.20 5.38 -9.36
CA TRP A 76 18.78 5.58 -9.12
C TRP A 76 18.38 7.06 -9.22
N PHE A 77 19.20 7.99 -8.67
CA PHE A 77 18.92 9.42 -8.76
C PHE A 77 19.00 9.98 -10.19
N ALA A 78 19.61 9.25 -11.13
CA ALA A 78 19.62 9.61 -12.54
C ALA A 78 18.36 9.12 -13.30
N THR A 79 17.55 8.25 -12.69
CA THR A 79 16.28 7.79 -13.29
C THR A 79 15.19 8.86 -13.18
N PRO A 80 14.13 8.79 -14.04
CA PRO A 80 12.99 9.70 -13.94
C PRO A 80 12.35 9.70 -12.54
N GLU A 81 12.27 8.53 -11.89
CA GLU A 81 11.73 8.37 -10.54
C GLU A 81 12.61 9.09 -9.50
N GLY A 82 13.93 8.90 -9.58
CA GLY A 82 14.88 9.57 -8.70
C GLY A 82 14.88 11.09 -8.86
N ILE A 83 14.77 11.58 -10.10
CA ILE A 83 14.63 13.02 -10.40
C ILE A 83 13.34 13.57 -9.80
N ASN A 84 12.22 12.85 -9.95
CA ASN A 84 10.93 13.25 -9.38
C ASN A 84 10.96 13.25 -7.85
N TYR A 85 11.63 12.25 -7.26
CA TYR A 85 11.84 12.19 -5.82
C TYR A 85 12.62 13.42 -5.30
N LYS A 86 13.72 13.78 -5.96
CA LYS A 86 14.51 14.99 -5.64
C LYS A 86 13.69 16.27 -5.74
N LYS A 87 12.85 16.40 -6.78
CA LYS A 87 11.91 17.53 -6.90
C LYS A 87 10.92 17.58 -5.76
N TRP A 88 10.40 16.42 -5.34
CA TRP A 88 9.50 16.34 -4.20
C TRP A 88 10.21 16.73 -2.89
N GLU A 89 11.43 16.23 -2.64
CA GLU A 89 12.23 16.61 -1.45
C GLU A 89 12.40 18.13 -1.35
N ALA A 90 12.68 18.79 -2.47
CA ALA A 90 12.87 20.24 -2.53
C ALA A 90 11.56 21.03 -2.41
N SER A 91 10.41 20.39 -2.61
CA SER A 91 9.10 21.03 -2.59
C SER A 91 8.66 21.43 -1.15
N PRO A 92 7.72 22.38 -1.00
CA PRO A 92 7.14 22.69 0.30
C PRO A 92 6.54 21.47 1.00
N ALA A 93 5.92 20.54 0.24
CA ALA A 93 5.33 19.31 0.76
C ALA A 93 6.41 18.38 1.35
N GLY A 94 7.49 18.11 0.60
CA GLY A 94 8.60 17.29 1.07
C GLY A 94 9.27 17.90 2.30
N LYS A 95 9.57 19.19 2.26
CA LYS A 95 10.15 19.91 3.42
C LYS A 95 9.29 19.82 4.67
N LYS A 96 7.96 19.91 4.54
CA LYS A 96 7.02 19.74 5.67
C LYS A 96 7.12 18.32 6.25
N VAL A 97 7.16 17.28 5.40
CA VAL A 97 7.29 15.88 5.83
C VAL A 97 8.60 15.67 6.59
N TYR A 98 9.73 16.15 6.07
CA TYR A 98 11.02 16.05 6.76
C TYR A 98 11.08 16.83 8.06
N ALA A 99 10.45 18.01 8.13
CA ALA A 99 10.36 18.80 9.36
C ALA A 99 9.56 18.08 10.46
N ALA A 100 8.44 17.43 10.08
CA ALA A 100 7.65 16.62 11.00
C ALA A 100 8.45 15.37 11.46
N GLU A 101 9.13 14.67 10.54
CA GLU A 101 10.00 13.54 10.88
C GLU A 101 11.07 13.95 11.90
N ALA A 102 11.74 15.09 11.69
CA ALA A 102 12.80 15.57 12.56
C ALA A 102 12.32 15.77 14.01
N LYS A 103 11.07 16.19 14.22
CA LYS A 103 10.49 16.40 15.57
C LYS A 103 10.38 15.14 16.40
N ILE A 104 10.17 13.98 15.76
CA ILE A 104 10.02 12.69 16.46
C ILE A 104 11.29 11.84 16.46
N ARG A 105 12.34 12.26 15.73
CA ARG A 105 13.57 11.46 15.53
C ARG A 105 14.19 10.98 16.83
N LYS A 106 14.26 11.84 17.86
CA LYS A 106 14.80 11.48 19.17
C LYS A 106 14.01 10.32 19.81
N HIS A 107 12.69 10.38 19.74
CA HIS A 107 11.83 9.31 20.28
C HIS A 107 12.05 7.96 19.58
N LEU A 108 12.34 7.97 18.27
CA LEU A 108 12.64 6.76 17.51
C LEU A 108 13.99 6.16 17.92
N THR A 109 15.03 7.01 18.06
CA THR A 109 16.37 6.56 18.46
C THR A 109 16.36 5.96 19.85
N ASP A 110 15.67 6.60 20.79
CA ASP A 110 15.65 6.21 22.20
C ASP A 110 14.52 5.20 22.50
N SER A 111 13.71 4.83 21.50
CA SER A 111 12.51 3.98 21.65
C SER A 111 11.59 4.44 22.77
N THR A 112 11.42 5.74 22.92
CA THR A 112 10.64 6.34 24.01
C THR A 112 9.17 6.54 23.62
N ASN A 113 8.33 6.76 24.61
CA ASN A 113 6.92 7.03 24.44
C ASN A 113 6.68 8.34 23.67
N MET A 114 5.71 8.33 22.77
CA MET A 114 5.16 9.51 22.10
C MET A 114 3.66 9.57 22.38
N GLU A 115 3.21 10.71 22.90
CA GLU A 115 1.78 10.97 23.02
C GLU A 115 1.20 11.30 21.64
N ALA A 116 0.09 10.68 21.31
CA ALA A 116 -0.58 10.86 20.04
C ALA A 116 -2.11 10.93 20.21
N VAL A 117 -2.76 11.64 19.31
CA VAL A 117 -4.22 11.69 19.21
C VAL A 117 -4.63 11.07 17.88
N VAL A 118 -5.57 10.13 17.89
CA VAL A 118 -6.13 9.53 16.69
C VAL A 118 -6.95 10.58 15.93
N THR A 119 -6.59 10.90 14.69
CA THR A 119 -7.30 11.89 13.87
C THR A 119 -8.16 11.25 12.78
N SER A 120 -7.85 10.02 12.36
CA SER A 120 -8.68 9.21 11.46
C SER A 120 -8.38 7.74 11.67
N LEU A 121 -9.41 6.90 11.58
CA LEU A 121 -9.28 5.43 11.64
C LEU A 121 -8.95 4.80 10.29
N SER A 122 -8.79 5.61 9.25
CA SER A 122 -8.42 5.17 7.91
C SER A 122 -7.15 5.85 7.45
N LEU A 123 -6.40 5.15 6.62
CA LEU A 123 -5.25 5.69 5.91
C LEU A 123 -5.69 6.62 4.78
N PRO A 124 -4.80 7.50 4.27
CA PRO A 124 -5.09 8.33 3.11
C PRO A 124 -5.57 7.48 1.91
N PRO A 125 -6.47 8.00 1.06
CA PRO A 125 -7.00 7.27 -0.09
C PRO A 125 -5.88 6.72 -0.99
N GLY A 126 -6.05 5.48 -1.48
CA GLY A 126 -5.07 4.80 -2.32
C GLY A 126 -3.82 4.31 -1.56
N SER A 127 -3.84 4.32 -0.23
CA SER A 127 -2.76 3.75 0.58
C SER A 127 -2.64 2.23 0.35
N ARG A 128 -1.39 1.74 0.34
CA ARG A 128 -1.05 0.31 0.26
C ARG A 128 -0.21 -0.12 1.48
N LEU A 129 -0.38 0.55 2.61
CA LEU A 129 0.40 0.30 3.82
C LEU A 129 -0.21 -0.78 4.73
N GLY A 130 -1.29 -1.42 4.29
CA GLY A 130 -2.04 -2.38 5.11
C GLY A 130 -2.90 -1.68 6.16
N PHE A 131 -2.98 -2.25 7.36
CA PHE A 131 -3.71 -1.67 8.47
C PHE A 131 -2.97 -0.47 9.07
N GLY A 132 -3.70 0.59 9.36
CA GLY A 132 -3.14 1.80 9.96
C GLY A 132 -4.19 2.90 10.14
N MET A 133 -3.76 4.01 10.70
CA MET A 133 -4.60 5.16 11.02
C MET A 133 -3.80 6.46 10.90
N MET A 134 -4.49 7.59 10.96
CA MET A 134 -3.85 8.90 11.09
C MET A 134 -3.79 9.28 12.56
N VAL A 135 -2.66 9.82 12.97
CA VAL A 135 -2.44 10.32 14.33
C VAL A 135 -1.77 11.68 14.29
N ARG A 136 -2.00 12.48 15.34
CA ARG A 136 -1.32 13.75 15.56
C ARG A 136 -0.34 13.63 16.72
N ILE A 137 0.92 13.99 16.48
CA ILE A 137 2.00 14.00 17.47
C ILE A 137 2.63 15.40 17.45
N ASN A 138 2.72 16.06 18.58
CA ASN A 138 3.33 17.39 18.70
C ASN A 138 2.80 18.43 17.66
N GLY A 139 1.50 18.34 17.33
CA GLY A 139 0.82 19.26 16.42
C GLY A 139 0.91 18.89 14.92
N ASP A 140 1.70 17.90 14.52
CA ASP A 140 1.79 17.41 13.14
C ASP A 140 1.05 16.09 12.97
N ASP A 141 0.53 15.85 11.76
CA ASP A 141 -0.16 14.62 11.41
C ASP A 141 0.82 13.60 10.82
N TYR A 142 0.64 12.34 11.20
CA TYR A 142 1.44 11.18 10.77
C TYR A 142 0.52 10.03 10.36
N ILE A 143 1.02 9.19 9.47
CA ILE A 143 0.46 7.88 9.22
C ILE A 143 1.07 6.92 10.23
N LEU A 144 0.24 6.28 11.07
CA LEU A 144 0.66 5.18 11.93
C LEU A 144 0.30 3.87 11.23
N SER A 145 1.30 3.11 10.78
CA SER A 145 1.13 1.87 10.00
C SER A 145 1.58 0.66 10.80
N PHE A 146 0.77 -0.39 10.76
CA PHE A 146 1.07 -1.68 11.41
C PHE A 146 1.46 -2.77 10.40
N GLY A 147 1.33 -2.50 9.10
CA GLY A 147 1.60 -3.44 8.02
C GLY A 147 0.35 -4.21 7.59
N LEU A 148 0.57 -5.36 6.94
CA LEU A 148 -0.54 -6.18 6.45
C LEU A 148 -1.33 -6.77 7.62
N GLU A 149 -2.66 -6.68 7.53
CA GLU A 149 -3.58 -7.19 8.54
C GLU A 149 -3.79 -8.69 8.32
N GLU A 150 -3.14 -9.52 9.13
CA GLU A 150 -3.32 -10.97 9.09
C GLU A 150 -3.41 -11.61 10.49
N SER A 151 -3.44 -10.82 11.57
CA SER A 151 -3.42 -11.40 12.91
C SER A 151 -4.52 -10.87 13.83
N ASN A 152 -4.92 -11.73 14.77
CA ASN A 152 -5.78 -11.36 15.90
C ASN A 152 -5.18 -10.25 16.79
N GLU A 153 -3.89 -9.91 16.57
CA GLU A 153 -3.16 -8.88 17.30
C GLU A 153 -3.75 -7.49 17.09
N PHE A 154 -4.40 -7.23 15.93
CA PHE A 154 -5.01 -5.93 15.63
C PHE A 154 -6.42 -5.75 16.19
N GLN A 155 -7.05 -6.78 16.76
CA GLN A 155 -8.44 -6.68 17.24
C GLN A 155 -8.64 -5.55 18.24
N GLN A 156 -7.68 -5.34 19.15
CA GLN A 156 -7.79 -4.26 20.13
C GLN A 156 -7.60 -2.88 19.51
N LEU A 157 -6.82 -2.77 18.41
CA LEU A 157 -6.66 -1.52 17.66
C LEU A 157 -7.96 -1.08 16.98
N HIS A 158 -8.82 -2.01 16.59
CA HIS A 158 -10.15 -1.70 16.03
C HIS A 158 -11.10 -1.06 17.06
N SER A 159 -10.79 -1.14 18.36
CA SER A 159 -11.55 -0.47 19.41
C SER A 159 -11.26 1.02 19.56
N LEU A 160 -10.22 1.53 18.88
CA LEU A 160 -9.86 2.94 18.89
C LEU A 160 -10.93 3.79 18.20
N LYS A 161 -11.02 5.04 18.63
CA LYS A 161 -11.94 6.05 18.08
C LYS A 161 -11.16 7.31 17.75
N VAL A 162 -11.73 8.11 16.86
CA VAL A 162 -11.20 9.46 16.60
C VAL A 162 -11.24 10.27 17.89
N ASN A 163 -10.18 11.02 18.16
CA ASN A 163 -9.87 11.78 19.38
C ASN A 163 -9.39 10.94 20.56
N ASP A 164 -9.24 9.62 20.44
CA ASP A 164 -8.56 8.83 21.48
C ASP A 164 -7.13 9.34 21.65
N LYS A 165 -6.74 9.52 22.92
CA LYS A 165 -5.35 9.77 23.31
C LYS A 165 -4.67 8.44 23.52
N ILE A 166 -3.55 8.25 22.85
CA ILE A 166 -2.76 7.02 22.90
C ILE A 166 -1.28 7.33 23.13
N ILE A 167 -0.58 6.38 23.69
CA ILE A 167 0.88 6.38 23.74
C ILE A 167 1.38 5.38 22.72
N ILE A 168 2.31 5.81 21.88
CA ILE A 168 2.92 4.94 20.85
C ILE A 168 4.42 4.88 21.04
N ARG A 169 5.02 3.76 20.58
CA ARG A 169 6.47 3.64 20.33
C ARG A 169 6.70 3.15 18.92
N SER A 170 7.81 3.58 18.37
CA SER A 170 8.29 3.17 17.06
C SER A 170 9.82 3.19 17.04
N HIS A 171 10.41 2.35 16.22
CA HIS A 171 11.84 2.37 15.93
C HIS A 171 12.12 2.93 14.52
N ASN A 172 11.08 3.20 13.73
CA ASN A 172 11.25 3.58 12.33
C ASN A 172 10.21 4.62 11.86
N VAL A 173 10.69 5.56 11.07
CA VAL A 173 9.88 6.48 10.28
C VAL A 173 10.36 6.45 8.84
N SER A 174 9.44 6.51 7.91
CA SER A 174 9.69 6.56 6.48
C SER A 174 8.78 7.60 5.83
N HIS A 175 9.03 7.86 4.55
CA HIS A 175 8.22 8.79 3.77
C HIS A 175 8.11 8.30 2.33
N ALA A 176 7.09 8.77 1.63
CA ALA A 176 6.91 8.53 0.20
C ALA A 176 6.26 9.76 -0.45
N PRO A 177 6.66 10.13 -1.68
CA PRO A 177 6.17 11.34 -2.37
C PRO A 177 4.65 11.41 -2.52
N LYS A 178 3.96 10.29 -2.53
CA LYS A 178 2.50 10.23 -2.64
C LYS A 178 1.76 10.62 -1.36
N TYR A 179 2.45 10.69 -0.22
CA TYR A 179 1.87 11.07 1.06
C TYR A 179 2.38 12.44 1.50
N SER A 180 1.49 13.24 2.07
CA SER A 180 1.83 14.53 2.68
C SER A 180 2.23 14.40 4.16
N TYR A 181 2.45 13.17 4.63
CA TYR A 181 2.70 12.83 6.03
C TYR A 181 3.82 11.81 6.16
N PRO A 182 4.68 11.89 7.20
CA PRO A 182 5.60 10.81 7.52
C PRO A 182 4.84 9.53 7.91
N ILE A 183 5.45 8.37 7.66
CA ILE A 183 4.91 7.06 7.96
C ILE A 183 5.68 6.49 9.15
N VAL A 184 5.03 6.36 10.29
CA VAL A 184 5.57 5.81 11.54
C VAL A 184 5.15 4.34 11.65
N SER A 185 6.10 3.44 11.91
CA SER A 185 5.79 2.03 12.19
C SER A 185 5.19 1.89 13.59
N GLY A 186 4.02 1.27 13.70
CA GLY A 186 3.41 0.97 14.99
C GLY A 186 4.06 -0.26 15.61
N ASP A 187 4.82 -0.07 16.69
CA ASP A 187 5.46 -1.17 17.43
C ASP A 187 4.81 -1.39 18.80
N TYR A 188 4.23 -0.35 19.34
CA TYR A 188 3.54 -0.36 20.62
C TYR A 188 2.44 0.68 20.62
N VAL A 189 1.28 0.33 21.16
CA VAL A 189 0.17 1.26 21.41
C VAL A 189 -0.45 0.97 22.77
N GLU A 190 -0.62 2.02 23.56
CA GLU A 190 -1.28 2.00 24.85
C GLU A 190 -2.41 3.03 24.87
N ARG A 191 -3.55 2.68 25.46
CA ARG A 191 -4.67 3.58 25.73
C ARG A 191 -5.17 3.35 27.15
N ASP A 192 -5.38 4.41 27.92
CA ASP A 192 -5.88 4.35 29.31
C ASP A 192 -5.03 3.42 30.19
N SER A 193 -3.69 3.51 30.10
CA SER A 193 -2.72 2.66 30.81
C SER A 193 -2.83 1.18 30.49
N LYS A 194 -3.55 0.81 29.41
CA LYS A 194 -3.66 -0.56 28.92
C LYS A 194 -2.95 -0.70 27.57
N ILE A 195 -2.04 -1.67 27.48
CA ILE A 195 -1.40 -2.05 26.21
C ILE A 195 -2.46 -2.70 25.31
N ILE A 196 -2.74 -2.08 24.17
CA ILE A 196 -3.68 -2.59 23.17
C ILE A 196 -2.98 -3.16 21.94
N PHE A 197 -1.68 -2.88 21.78
CA PHE A 197 -0.84 -3.49 20.76
C PHE A 197 0.62 -3.49 21.17
N LYS A 198 1.31 -4.60 20.91
CA LYS A 198 2.77 -4.71 21.04
C LYS A 198 3.29 -5.67 19.97
N ARG A 199 4.14 -5.16 19.08
CA ARG A 199 4.76 -5.98 18.03
C ARG A 199 5.66 -7.03 18.63
N ILE A 200 5.47 -8.27 18.24
CA ILE A 200 6.35 -9.38 18.62
C ILE A 200 7.49 -9.42 17.59
N PRO A 201 8.77 -9.33 18.01
CA PRO A 201 9.89 -9.49 17.10
C PRO A 201 9.82 -10.84 16.38
N ARG A 202 9.93 -10.84 15.06
CA ARG A 202 9.98 -12.09 14.29
C ARG A 202 11.28 -12.82 14.62
N LYS A 203 11.18 -14.06 15.10
CA LYS A 203 12.35 -14.92 15.25
C LYS A 203 12.95 -15.19 13.86
N GLY A 204 14.20 -14.77 13.63
CA GLY A 204 14.95 -15.07 12.40
C GLY A 204 14.98 -13.98 11.34
N GLY A 205 14.62 -12.75 11.63
CA GLY A 205 14.89 -11.59 10.78
C GLY A 205 16.22 -10.98 11.16
N CYS A 206 17.25 -11.16 10.35
CA CYS A 206 18.45 -10.33 10.37
C CYS A 206 18.24 -9.13 9.47
#